data_ba6591a94a628a9adf4d57011fe94b8e
#
_entry.id   ba6591a94a628a9adf4d57011fe94b8e
#
_cell.length_a   1.000
_cell.length_b   1.000
_cell.length_c   1.000
_cell.angle_alpha   90.00
_cell.angle_beta   90.00
_cell.angle_gamma   90.00
#
_symmetry.space_group_name_H-M   'P 1'
#
loop_
_entity.id
_entity.type
_entity.pdbx_description
1 polymer ?
#
loop_
_entity_poly.entity_id
_entity_poly.type
_entity_poly.pdbx_seq_one_letter_code
_entity_poly.pdbx_strand_id
1 'polypeptide(L)'
;MRIVFFLILCMLQGISAFTQSGNNFQAGQVVLKNGETKSGLIFAQFQNNKALRFKSTENASETSFELSQIVEVRIGSQERYVPYCTAEASCQWLTTLLECKVNLYRSTSETSLYYLEEEGTFYTIKLTSLAGVVTALQNKCAGFKAQNKQYRFTSSSLIEMTSDYCQCKYPDQNRPNTAPKTYQEKTAKLYLGLQVGLNQGSTAMEENLFPERYFKGGGFRDQLGLSFGIPAELQVGKHLAIQTGLHLVQRSTLRDSVNINFTYNEYFNQIKFSLSYLDIPLLVQYRFGSEKLEPFVQVGVQIGVPLSRKFIHTPYDPSLDYDTPFHVFHVMGTGLRAGIGVNKSLNPKMKLQLVGQYIRYSTFFEHTIPAFIDGDQINSSVFQISGGLMWRMNK
;
A
#
# COMPACT_ATOMS: atom_id res chain seq x y z
N MET A 1 9.53 15.87 -22.81
CA MET A 1 10.47 14.96 -22.14
C MET A 1 11.30 15.63 -21.05
N ARG A 2 11.97 16.77 -21.27
CA ARG A 2 12.83 17.43 -20.26
C ARG A 2 12.11 17.82 -18.96
N ILE A 3 10.88 18.33 -19.02
CA ILE A 3 10.10 18.76 -17.83
C ILE A 3 9.68 17.58 -16.95
N VAL A 4 9.29 16.45 -17.56
CA VAL A 4 8.91 15.23 -16.83
C VAL A 4 10.12 14.62 -16.11
N PHE A 5 11.28 14.62 -16.77
CA PHE A 5 12.54 14.15 -16.17
C PHE A 5 12.96 15.03 -14.97
N PHE A 6 12.77 16.35 -15.10
CA PHE A 6 13.04 17.30 -14.02
C PHE A 6 12.10 17.11 -12.82
N LEU A 7 10.80 16.87 -13.06
CA LEU A 7 9.82 16.57 -12.02
C LEU A 7 10.11 15.23 -11.31
N ILE A 8 10.50 14.20 -12.05
CA ILE A 8 10.91 12.91 -11.46
C ILE A 8 12.20 13.09 -10.66
N LEU A 9 13.15 13.85 -11.14
CA LEU A 9 14.40 14.15 -10.41
C LEU A 9 14.14 14.96 -9.15
N CYS A 10 13.24 15.95 -9.19
CA CYS A 10 12.80 16.70 -8.01
C CYS A 10 12.02 15.82 -7.01
N MET A 11 11.18 14.89 -7.48
CA MET A 11 10.52 13.91 -6.60
C MET A 11 11.52 12.94 -5.98
N LEU A 12 12.51 12.46 -6.73
CA LEU A 12 13.56 11.59 -6.20
C LEU A 12 14.45 12.30 -5.18
N GLN A 13 14.77 13.58 -5.40
CA GLN A 13 15.50 14.39 -4.43
C GLN A 13 14.64 14.73 -3.20
N GLY A 14 13.33 14.96 -3.37
CA GLY A 14 12.38 15.10 -2.28
C GLY A 14 12.30 13.84 -1.41
N ILE A 15 12.30 12.67 -2.02
CA ILE A 15 12.29 11.37 -1.29
C ILE A 15 13.59 11.19 -0.49
N SER A 16 14.74 11.57 -1.03
CA SER A 16 16.01 11.50 -0.31
C SER A 16 16.09 12.51 0.85
N ALA A 17 15.48 13.68 0.73
CA ALA A 17 15.39 14.63 1.82
C ALA A 17 14.47 14.15 2.96
N PHE A 18 13.37 13.44 2.62
CA PHE A 18 12.50 12.83 3.63
C PHE A 18 13.08 11.58 4.29
N THR A 19 13.98 10.85 3.62
CA THR A 19 14.67 9.69 4.22
C THR A 19 15.82 10.09 5.14
N GLN A 20 16.39 11.29 5.02
CA GLN A 20 17.48 11.77 5.87
C GLN A 20 17.02 12.31 7.24
N SER A 21 15.73 12.63 7.43
CA SER A 21 15.22 13.06 8.73
C SER A 21 14.55 11.95 9.54
N GLY A 22 14.82 10.71 9.24
CA GLY A 22 14.41 9.55 10.03
C GLY A 22 15.13 9.52 11.37
N ASN A 23 14.89 10.50 12.24
CA ASN A 23 15.13 10.37 13.66
C ASN A 23 14.27 9.21 14.16
N ASN A 24 14.82 7.98 14.12
CA ASN A 24 14.18 6.77 14.69
C ASN A 24 14.03 6.88 16.21
N PHE A 25 14.19 8.09 16.77
CA PHE A 25 13.96 8.38 18.16
C PHE A 25 12.48 8.62 18.42
N GLN A 26 11.92 7.88 19.37
CA GLN A 26 10.52 7.97 19.77
C GLN A 26 10.42 8.30 21.25
N ALA A 27 9.40 9.08 21.62
CA ALA A 27 9.18 9.42 23.02
C ALA A 27 8.88 8.14 23.83
N GLY A 28 9.54 7.99 24.96
CA GLY A 28 9.41 6.82 25.81
C GLY A 28 10.08 6.96 27.16
N GLN A 29 10.11 5.85 27.88
CA GLN A 29 10.68 5.73 29.22
C GLN A 29 11.59 4.51 29.30
N VAL A 30 12.68 4.64 29.99
CA VAL A 30 13.61 3.56 30.32
C VAL A 30 13.62 3.37 31.83
N VAL A 31 13.37 2.16 32.31
CA VAL A 31 13.51 1.78 33.72
C VAL A 31 14.82 1.02 33.88
N LEU A 32 15.68 1.54 34.71
CA LEU A 32 16.99 0.94 35.00
C LEU A 32 16.94 0.03 36.23
N LYS A 33 17.87 -0.91 36.35
CA LYS A 33 17.95 -1.86 37.49
C LYS A 33 18.21 -1.19 38.84
N ASN A 34 18.76 0.01 38.84
CA ASN A 34 18.90 0.80 40.06
C ASN A 34 17.59 1.47 40.53
N GLY A 35 16.48 1.22 39.83
CA GLY A 35 15.16 1.81 40.10
C GLY A 35 14.94 3.18 39.48
N GLU A 36 15.94 3.77 38.81
CA GLU A 36 15.79 5.07 38.15
C GLU A 36 14.94 4.93 36.87
N THR A 37 13.99 5.84 36.69
CA THR A 37 13.19 5.94 35.46
C THR A 37 13.55 7.21 34.72
N LYS A 38 13.98 7.07 33.45
CA LYS A 38 14.34 8.18 32.56
C LYS A 38 13.33 8.33 31.47
N SER A 39 12.70 9.51 31.37
CA SER A 39 11.80 9.85 30.28
C SER A 39 12.55 10.68 29.23
N GLY A 40 12.34 10.38 27.95
CA GLY A 40 13.03 11.05 26.86
C GLY A 40 12.76 10.40 25.51
N LEU A 41 13.72 10.52 24.61
CA LEU A 41 13.66 9.98 23.25
C LEU A 41 14.52 8.71 23.18
N ILE A 42 13.93 7.64 22.68
CA ILE A 42 14.50 6.30 22.58
C ILE A 42 14.67 5.93 21.12
N PHE A 43 15.84 5.44 20.76
CA PHE A 43 16.11 4.93 19.41
C PHE A 43 15.44 3.56 19.24
N ALA A 44 14.35 3.52 18.46
CA ALA A 44 13.43 2.38 18.37
C ALA A 44 13.90 1.25 17.42
N GLN A 45 15.19 0.97 17.35
CA GLN A 45 15.74 -0.16 16.60
C GLN A 45 16.25 -1.25 17.55
N PHE A 46 15.35 -2.18 17.93
CA PHE A 46 15.67 -3.22 18.91
C PHE A 46 16.23 -4.52 18.30
N GLN A 47 16.19 -4.69 16.97
CA GLN A 47 16.46 -6.00 16.35
C GLN A 47 17.89 -6.51 16.54
N ASN A 48 18.89 -5.64 16.48
CA ASN A 48 20.30 -6.07 16.54
C ASN A 48 21.16 -5.24 17.52
N ASN A 49 20.53 -4.38 18.32
CA ASN A 49 21.26 -3.49 19.19
C ASN A 49 21.54 -4.12 20.56
N LYS A 50 22.81 -4.24 20.91
CA LYS A 50 23.28 -4.68 22.23
C LYS A 50 23.20 -3.56 23.29
N ALA A 51 22.87 -2.35 22.89
CA ALA A 51 22.74 -1.18 23.74
C ALA A 51 21.55 -0.33 23.32
N LEU A 52 20.92 0.32 24.30
CA LEU A 52 19.83 1.25 24.08
C LEU A 52 20.39 2.66 23.92
N ARG A 53 20.04 3.34 22.84
CA ARG A 53 20.39 4.74 22.62
C ARG A 53 19.24 5.63 23.12
N PHE A 54 19.58 6.62 23.94
CA PHE A 54 18.63 7.50 24.63
C PHE A 54 19.08 8.96 24.55
N LYS A 55 18.12 9.88 24.45
CA LYS A 55 18.32 11.32 24.61
C LYS A 55 17.28 11.87 25.58
N SER A 56 17.68 12.74 26.50
CA SER A 56 16.72 13.36 27.43
C SER A 56 15.79 14.36 26.71
N THR A 57 16.30 15.05 25.68
CA THR A 57 15.57 15.95 24.78
C THR A 57 16.09 15.82 23.36
N GLU A 58 15.43 16.41 22.39
CA GLU A 58 15.82 16.33 20.97
C GLU A 58 17.25 16.82 20.71
N ASN A 59 17.66 17.88 21.41
CA ASN A 59 18.98 18.51 21.28
C ASN A 59 20.02 18.00 22.29
N ALA A 60 19.67 17.06 23.18
CA ALA A 60 20.58 16.52 24.13
C ALA A 60 21.60 15.56 23.51
N SER A 61 22.77 15.46 24.12
CA SER A 61 23.76 14.43 23.79
C SER A 61 23.13 13.03 23.96
N GLU A 62 23.55 12.11 23.11
CA GLU A 62 23.09 10.73 23.15
C GLU A 62 23.79 9.97 24.27
N THR A 63 23.02 9.23 25.06
CA THR A 63 23.49 8.33 26.11
C THR A 63 23.18 6.89 25.69
N SER A 64 24.09 5.98 25.93
CA SER A 64 23.90 4.54 25.65
C SER A 64 23.82 3.76 26.94
N PHE A 65 22.82 2.89 27.05
CA PHE A 65 22.65 1.95 28.17
C PHE A 65 22.83 0.52 27.69
N GLU A 66 23.63 -0.26 28.39
CA GLU A 66 23.72 -1.70 28.13
C GLU A 66 22.43 -2.42 28.54
N LEU A 67 22.07 -3.50 27.82
CA LEU A 67 20.88 -4.29 28.14
C LEU A 67 20.88 -4.82 29.59
N SER A 68 22.08 -5.14 30.10
CA SER A 68 22.31 -5.59 31.46
C SER A 68 21.87 -4.59 32.55
N GLN A 69 21.81 -3.29 32.23
CA GLN A 69 21.45 -2.18 33.12
C GLN A 69 19.93 -1.89 33.10
N ILE A 70 19.20 -2.42 32.14
CA ILE A 70 17.81 -2.06 31.87
C ILE A 70 16.86 -3.14 32.43
N VAL A 71 15.74 -2.71 33.02
CA VAL A 71 14.63 -3.56 33.38
C VAL A 71 13.61 -3.62 32.24
N GLU A 72 13.20 -2.44 31.76
CA GLU A 72 12.23 -2.33 30.67
C GLU A 72 12.36 -1.01 29.93
N VAL A 73 11.84 -1.00 28.70
CA VAL A 73 11.67 0.20 27.87
C VAL A 73 10.21 0.30 27.45
N ARG A 74 9.62 1.47 27.59
CA ARG A 74 8.26 1.77 27.13
C ARG A 74 8.30 2.83 26.06
N ILE A 75 7.68 2.59 24.91
CA ILE A 75 7.52 3.53 23.82
C ILE A 75 6.06 3.84 23.60
N GLY A 76 5.70 5.12 23.69
CA GLY A 76 4.29 5.50 23.64
C GLY A 76 3.49 4.85 24.78
N SER A 77 2.20 4.57 24.51
CA SER A 77 1.27 3.98 25.51
C SER A 77 1.16 2.45 25.44
N GLN A 78 1.71 1.81 24.41
CA GLN A 78 1.39 0.41 24.10
C GLN A 78 2.61 -0.50 23.91
N GLU A 79 3.77 0.04 23.58
CA GLU A 79 4.93 -0.79 23.26
C GLU A 79 5.84 -0.91 24.51
N ARG A 80 6.05 -2.15 24.96
CA ARG A 80 6.96 -2.49 26.07
C ARG A 80 7.97 -3.50 25.60
N TYR A 81 9.23 -3.21 25.87
CA TYR A 81 10.37 -4.06 25.54
C TYR A 81 11.13 -4.40 26.81
N VAL A 82 11.54 -5.66 26.94
CA VAL A 82 12.36 -6.13 28.05
C VAL A 82 13.63 -6.79 27.52
N PRO A 83 14.79 -6.57 28.15
CA PRO A 83 15.99 -7.30 27.82
C PRO A 83 15.93 -8.71 28.43
N TYR A 84 16.29 -9.70 27.63
CA TYR A 84 16.46 -11.07 28.07
C TYR A 84 17.90 -11.51 27.82
N CYS A 85 18.61 -11.84 28.86
CA CYS A 85 19.99 -12.31 28.80
C CYS A 85 20.06 -13.77 29.24
N THR A 86 20.65 -14.63 28.41
CA THR A 86 20.93 -16.01 28.76
C THR A 86 22.20 -16.10 29.62
N ALA A 87 22.40 -17.26 30.27
CA ALA A 87 23.62 -17.51 31.09
C ALA A 87 24.92 -17.39 30.29
N GLU A 88 24.84 -17.56 28.96
CA GLU A 88 25.98 -17.41 28.02
C GLU A 88 26.28 -15.98 27.61
N ALA A 89 25.76 -14.97 28.34
CA ALA A 89 25.93 -13.53 28.09
C ALA A 89 25.37 -13.03 26.73
N SER A 90 24.55 -13.81 26.03
CA SER A 90 23.81 -13.32 24.87
C SER A 90 22.53 -12.62 25.33
N CYS A 91 22.48 -11.30 25.15
CA CYS A 91 21.30 -10.51 25.45
C CYS A 91 20.52 -10.18 24.19
N GLN A 92 19.20 -10.24 24.25
CA GLN A 92 18.30 -9.83 23.16
C GLN A 92 17.10 -9.04 23.72
N TRP A 93 16.48 -8.27 22.83
CA TRP A 93 15.24 -7.59 23.16
C TRP A 93 14.03 -8.49 22.93
N LEU A 94 13.09 -8.46 23.86
CA LEU A 94 11.80 -9.10 23.75
C LEU A 94 10.70 -8.04 23.73
N THR A 95 9.76 -8.15 22.81
CA THR A 95 8.53 -7.34 22.79
C THR A 95 7.48 -8.01 23.63
N THR A 96 6.86 -7.31 24.58
CA THR A 96 5.74 -7.82 25.37
C THR A 96 4.49 -7.91 24.51
N LEU A 97 3.90 -9.10 24.42
CA LEU A 97 2.64 -9.34 23.69
C LEU A 97 1.43 -9.37 24.63
N LEU A 98 1.61 -9.93 25.82
CA LEU A 98 0.60 -10.01 26.86
C LEU A 98 1.25 -9.74 28.21
N GLU A 99 0.60 -8.96 29.03
CA GLU A 99 1.04 -8.59 30.37
C GLU A 99 0.00 -9.01 31.39
N CYS A 100 0.34 -10.03 32.19
CA CYS A 100 -0.39 -10.48 33.37
C CYS A 100 0.64 -11.06 34.37
N LYS A 101 0.27 -11.91 35.36
CA LYS A 101 1.28 -12.64 36.16
C LYS A 101 2.09 -13.65 35.35
N VAL A 102 1.60 -14.00 34.14
CA VAL A 102 2.30 -14.81 33.17
C VAL A 102 2.45 -13.97 31.91
N ASN A 103 3.63 -13.42 31.68
CA ASN A 103 3.88 -12.57 30.55
C ASN A 103 4.22 -13.36 29.30
N LEU A 104 3.73 -12.91 28.15
CA LEU A 104 4.11 -13.46 26.84
C LEU A 104 4.94 -12.45 26.07
N TYR A 105 6.07 -12.89 25.60
CA TYR A 105 7.01 -12.08 24.82
C TYR A 105 7.29 -12.72 23.46
N ARG A 106 7.73 -11.88 22.52
CA ARG A 106 8.30 -12.31 21.23
C ARG A 106 9.69 -11.72 21.08
N SER A 107 10.63 -12.51 20.56
CA SER A 107 11.95 -12.03 20.19
C SER A 107 11.86 -10.95 19.11
N THR A 108 12.65 -9.87 19.24
CA THR A 108 12.74 -8.83 18.20
C THR A 108 13.68 -9.24 17.07
N SER A 109 14.63 -10.13 17.35
CA SER A 109 15.61 -10.64 16.37
C SER A 109 15.09 -11.86 15.58
N GLU A 110 14.29 -12.73 16.25
CA GLU A 110 13.74 -13.93 15.66
C GLU A 110 12.22 -13.98 15.85
N THR A 111 11.46 -13.59 14.80
CA THR A 111 9.99 -13.46 14.86
C THR A 111 9.24 -14.76 15.09
N SER A 112 9.89 -15.91 14.93
CA SER A 112 9.38 -17.25 15.22
C SER A 112 9.68 -17.75 16.63
N LEU A 113 10.28 -16.92 17.49
CA LEU A 113 10.66 -17.30 18.85
C LEU A 113 9.85 -16.50 19.87
N TYR A 114 9.14 -17.22 20.75
CA TYR A 114 8.34 -16.65 21.81
C TYR A 114 8.84 -17.14 23.16
N TYR A 115 8.54 -16.35 24.20
CA TYR A 115 8.88 -16.66 25.59
C TYR A 115 7.69 -16.43 26.49
N LEU A 116 7.44 -17.37 27.36
CA LEU A 116 6.46 -17.25 28.43
C LEU A 116 7.23 -17.09 29.73
N GLU A 117 6.97 -16.02 30.47
CA GLU A 117 7.62 -15.77 31.76
C GLU A 117 6.58 -15.91 32.86
N GLU A 118 6.90 -16.75 33.79
CA GLU A 118 6.09 -16.99 35.00
C GLU A 118 7.02 -16.95 36.21
N GLU A 119 6.77 -16.04 37.14
CA GLU A 119 7.53 -15.89 38.38
C GLU A 119 9.06 -15.78 38.14
N GLY A 120 9.45 -15.03 37.14
CA GLY A 120 10.85 -14.82 36.76
C GLY A 120 11.49 -15.95 35.95
N THR A 121 10.78 -17.05 35.74
CA THR A 121 11.26 -18.17 34.92
C THR A 121 10.78 -18.03 33.47
N PHE A 122 11.69 -18.06 32.49
CA PHE A 122 11.37 -17.99 31.10
C PHE A 122 11.30 -19.36 30.43
N TYR A 123 10.18 -19.64 29.78
CA TYR A 123 9.96 -20.85 28.97
C TYR A 123 9.97 -20.48 27.50
N THR A 124 10.82 -21.12 26.73
CA THR A 124 10.90 -20.90 25.28
C THR A 124 9.77 -21.63 24.55
N ILE A 125 9.03 -20.92 23.68
CA ILE A 125 7.99 -21.51 22.85
C ILE A 125 8.44 -21.46 21.39
N LYS A 126 8.63 -22.64 20.79
CA LYS A 126 8.89 -22.88 19.37
C LYS A 126 7.72 -23.67 18.78
N LEU A 127 7.62 -23.68 17.44
CA LEU A 127 6.59 -24.50 16.76
C LEU A 127 6.63 -25.97 17.23
N THR A 128 7.82 -26.53 17.36
CA THR A 128 8.04 -27.92 17.77
C THR A 128 7.74 -28.19 19.25
N SER A 129 7.80 -27.16 20.11
CA SER A 129 7.59 -27.31 21.56
C SER A 129 6.19 -26.88 22.04
N LEU A 130 5.35 -26.34 21.15
CA LEU A 130 4.05 -25.77 21.53
C LEU A 130 3.16 -26.80 22.24
N ALA A 131 3.05 -28.01 21.73
CA ALA A 131 2.23 -29.06 22.36
C ALA A 131 2.71 -29.40 23.76
N GLY A 132 4.03 -29.46 23.98
CA GLY A 132 4.61 -29.71 25.32
C GLY A 132 4.34 -28.55 26.29
N VAL A 133 4.42 -27.30 25.81
CA VAL A 133 4.08 -26.13 26.62
C VAL A 133 2.61 -26.13 27.02
N VAL A 134 1.70 -26.40 26.07
CA VAL A 134 0.25 -26.55 26.39
C VAL A 134 -0.01 -27.59 27.46
N THR A 135 0.61 -28.78 27.33
CA THR A 135 0.48 -29.86 28.34
C THR A 135 1.03 -29.44 29.71
N ALA A 136 2.18 -28.72 29.71
CA ALA A 136 2.75 -28.23 30.97
C ALA A 136 1.84 -27.20 31.64
N LEU A 137 1.19 -26.34 30.90
CA LEU A 137 0.22 -25.36 31.42
C LEU A 137 -1.04 -26.06 31.94
N GLN A 138 -1.53 -27.12 31.28
CA GLN A 138 -2.65 -27.94 31.73
C GLN A 138 -2.35 -28.62 33.08
N ASN A 139 -1.16 -29.16 33.24
CA ASN A 139 -0.73 -29.78 34.48
C ASN A 139 -0.65 -28.77 35.66
N LYS A 140 -0.34 -27.51 35.36
CA LYS A 140 -0.26 -26.43 36.37
C LYS A 140 -1.62 -25.84 36.73
N CYS A 141 -2.62 -25.93 35.84
CA CYS A 141 -3.98 -25.47 36.09
C CYS A 141 -5.01 -26.41 35.49
N ALA A 142 -5.68 -27.21 36.29
CA ALA A 142 -6.69 -28.19 35.87
C ALA A 142 -7.91 -27.56 35.17
N GLY A 143 -8.19 -26.28 35.44
CA GLY A 143 -9.26 -25.52 34.78
C GLY A 143 -8.87 -24.99 33.40
N PHE A 144 -7.62 -25.08 32.99
CA PHE A 144 -7.14 -24.66 31.66
C PHE A 144 -7.61 -25.65 30.58
N LYS A 145 -8.73 -25.33 29.96
CA LYS A 145 -9.44 -26.23 29.01
C LYS A 145 -8.79 -26.24 27.63
N ALA A 146 -7.48 -26.53 27.52
CA ALA A 146 -6.82 -26.66 26.21
C ALA A 146 -7.36 -27.84 25.38
N GLN A 147 -8.04 -28.81 26.00
CA GLN A 147 -8.63 -29.96 25.31
C GLN A 147 -9.71 -29.58 24.28
N ASN A 148 -10.35 -28.41 24.43
CA ASN A 148 -11.41 -27.95 23.54
C ASN A 148 -10.92 -26.85 22.53
N LYS A 149 -9.66 -26.40 22.63
CA LYS A 149 -9.09 -25.37 21.76
C LYS A 149 -7.79 -25.85 21.16
N GLN A 150 -7.70 -25.83 19.83
CA GLN A 150 -6.42 -26.02 19.13
C GLN A 150 -5.67 -24.70 19.05
N TYR A 151 -4.69 -24.49 19.91
CA TYR A 151 -3.79 -23.35 19.80
C TYR A 151 -2.83 -23.53 18.64
N ARG A 152 -2.73 -22.49 17.80
CA ARG A 152 -1.83 -22.45 16.65
C ARG A 152 -0.58 -21.65 17.01
N PHE A 153 0.52 -21.92 16.31
CA PHE A 153 1.76 -21.16 16.47
C PHE A 153 1.68 -19.81 15.74
N THR A 154 0.82 -18.91 16.25
CA THR A 154 0.64 -17.52 15.79
C THR A 154 0.56 -16.61 16.99
N SER A 155 1.00 -15.35 16.88
CA SER A 155 0.97 -14.39 17.99
C SER A 155 -0.42 -14.30 18.63
N SER A 156 -1.47 -14.21 17.83
CA SER A 156 -2.85 -14.10 18.32
C SER A 156 -3.30 -15.34 19.11
N SER A 157 -2.97 -16.54 18.64
CA SER A 157 -3.33 -17.77 19.31
C SER A 157 -2.51 -18.01 20.58
N LEU A 158 -1.23 -17.61 20.59
CA LEU A 158 -0.38 -17.65 21.79
C LEU A 158 -0.81 -16.63 22.84
N ILE A 159 -1.27 -15.43 22.43
CA ILE A 159 -1.90 -14.45 23.33
C ILE A 159 -3.16 -15.05 23.96
N GLU A 160 -4.04 -15.66 23.16
CA GLU A 160 -5.25 -16.32 23.65
C GLU A 160 -4.91 -17.45 24.64
N MET A 161 -3.97 -18.32 24.29
CA MET A 161 -3.49 -19.40 25.14
C MET A 161 -2.99 -18.88 26.49
N THR A 162 -2.14 -17.86 26.46
CA THR A 162 -1.56 -17.29 27.68
C THR A 162 -2.60 -16.57 28.52
N SER A 163 -3.56 -15.88 27.86
CA SER A 163 -4.70 -15.24 28.56
C SER A 163 -5.60 -16.25 29.23
N ASP A 164 -5.98 -17.34 28.56
CA ASP A 164 -6.79 -18.41 29.10
C ASP A 164 -6.10 -19.07 30.30
N TYR A 165 -4.78 -19.29 30.21
CA TYR A 165 -3.99 -19.82 31.31
C TYR A 165 -3.91 -18.84 32.52
N CYS A 166 -3.70 -17.56 32.24
CA CYS A 166 -3.66 -16.51 33.25
C CYS A 166 -4.99 -16.42 33.98
N GLN A 167 -6.12 -16.50 33.27
CA GLN A 167 -7.46 -16.55 33.86
C GLN A 167 -7.66 -17.78 34.76
N CYS A 168 -7.15 -18.91 34.30
CA CYS A 168 -7.28 -20.16 35.04
C CYS A 168 -6.50 -20.12 36.37
N LYS A 169 -5.24 -19.72 36.32
CA LYS A 169 -4.33 -19.79 37.48
C LYS A 169 -4.46 -18.60 38.42
N TYR A 170 -4.84 -17.41 37.86
CA TYR A 170 -4.91 -16.15 38.61
C TYR A 170 -6.27 -15.45 38.39
N PRO A 171 -7.39 -16.04 38.80
CA PRO A 171 -8.75 -15.53 38.51
C PRO A 171 -9.02 -14.14 39.07
N ASP A 172 -8.38 -13.78 40.19
CA ASP A 172 -8.56 -12.49 40.84
C ASP A 172 -7.99 -11.28 40.04
N GLN A 173 -7.19 -11.54 39.02
CA GLN A 173 -6.62 -10.49 38.15
C GLN A 173 -7.59 -10.00 37.08
N ASN A 174 -8.73 -10.65 36.90
CA ASN A 174 -9.75 -10.27 35.91
C ASN A 174 -10.71 -9.17 36.37
N ARG A 175 -10.35 -8.37 37.37
CA ARG A 175 -11.10 -7.15 37.65
C ARG A 175 -11.01 -6.16 36.51
N PRO A 176 -12.08 -5.39 36.20
CA PRO A 176 -12.15 -4.52 34.99
C PRO A 176 -10.99 -3.53 34.80
N ASN A 177 -10.28 -3.23 35.91
CA ASN A 177 -9.13 -2.30 35.87
C ASN A 177 -7.78 -2.96 35.62
N THR A 178 -7.71 -4.28 35.43
CA THR A 178 -6.48 -5.05 35.23
C THR A 178 -6.55 -5.97 34.01
N ALA A 179 -7.36 -5.61 33.01
CA ALA A 179 -7.37 -6.32 31.72
C ALA A 179 -5.96 -6.41 31.16
N PRO A 180 -5.52 -7.59 30.70
CA PRO A 180 -4.17 -7.74 30.16
C PRO A 180 -3.99 -6.79 28.98
N LYS A 181 -2.91 -6.02 29.02
CA LYS A 181 -2.52 -5.15 27.90
C LYS A 181 -1.96 -6.03 26.80
N THR A 182 -2.66 -6.10 25.69
CA THR A 182 -2.23 -6.85 24.53
C THR A 182 -1.55 -5.93 23.53
N TYR A 183 -0.40 -6.35 23.03
CA TYR A 183 0.24 -5.70 21.89
C TYR A 183 -0.55 -6.04 20.62
N GLN A 184 -1.08 -5.02 19.97
CA GLN A 184 -1.70 -5.21 18.66
C GLN A 184 -0.61 -5.21 17.59
N GLU A 185 -0.36 -6.37 17.03
CA GLU A 185 0.53 -6.47 15.87
C GLU A 185 0.00 -5.59 14.74
N LYS A 186 0.87 -4.76 14.18
CA LYS A 186 0.53 -3.93 13.02
C LYS A 186 0.37 -4.83 11.79
N THR A 187 -0.79 -5.47 11.67
CA THR A 187 -1.11 -6.29 10.50
C THR A 187 -1.34 -5.41 9.28
N ALA A 188 -0.82 -5.81 8.14
CA ALA A 188 -1.13 -5.17 6.88
C ALA A 188 -2.65 -5.18 6.66
N LYS A 189 -3.23 -4.01 6.31
CA LYS A 189 -4.68 -3.89 6.09
C LYS A 189 -4.96 -4.04 4.60
N LEU A 190 -5.77 -5.03 4.26
CA LEU A 190 -6.24 -5.24 2.89
C LEU A 190 -7.61 -4.59 2.73
N TYR A 191 -7.74 -3.74 1.72
CA TYR A 191 -9.00 -3.11 1.32
C TYR A 191 -9.37 -3.54 -0.09
N LEU A 192 -10.65 -3.77 -0.31
CA LEU A 192 -11.27 -3.97 -1.63
C LEU A 192 -12.39 -2.96 -1.77
N GLY A 193 -12.59 -2.43 -2.98
CA GLY A 193 -13.57 -1.36 -3.15
C GLY A 193 -14.28 -1.35 -4.49
N LEU A 194 -15.16 -0.35 -4.63
CA LEU A 194 -15.80 0.03 -5.88
C LEU A 194 -15.48 1.49 -6.13
N GLN A 195 -15.15 1.83 -7.36
CA GLN A 195 -14.76 3.17 -7.78
C GLN A 195 -15.44 3.55 -9.08
N VAL A 196 -15.93 4.79 -9.16
CA VAL A 196 -16.47 5.39 -10.39
C VAL A 196 -15.73 6.68 -10.67
N GLY A 197 -15.59 7.05 -11.93
CA GLY A 197 -14.89 8.26 -12.29
C GLY A 197 -15.26 8.80 -13.66
N LEU A 198 -14.88 10.05 -13.84
CA LEU A 198 -14.91 10.77 -15.10
C LEU A 198 -13.48 10.90 -15.61
N ASN A 199 -13.30 10.72 -16.88
CA ASN A 199 -12.01 10.91 -17.52
C ASN A 199 -12.15 11.81 -18.75
N GLN A 200 -11.09 12.56 -19.01
CA GLN A 200 -10.93 13.36 -20.21
C GLN A 200 -9.53 13.09 -20.73
N GLY A 201 -9.42 12.69 -21.98
CA GLY A 201 -8.17 12.28 -22.56
C GLY A 201 -7.84 13.02 -23.84
N SER A 202 -6.56 13.30 -24.08
CA SER A 202 -6.04 13.78 -25.36
C SER A 202 -5.23 12.68 -26.03
N THR A 203 -5.44 12.53 -27.32
CA THR A 203 -4.71 11.59 -28.16
C THR A 203 -3.90 12.39 -29.17
N ALA A 204 -2.59 12.26 -29.09
CA ALA A 204 -1.67 12.80 -30.09
C ALA A 204 -1.17 11.61 -30.94
N MET A 205 -1.39 11.69 -32.22
CA MET A 205 -0.74 10.81 -33.21
C MET A 205 0.57 11.45 -33.64
N GLU A 206 1.66 10.72 -33.62
CA GLU A 206 2.89 11.20 -34.24
C GLU A 206 2.69 11.34 -35.76
N GLU A 207 3.25 12.39 -36.31
CA GLU A 207 3.02 12.77 -37.73
C GLU A 207 3.48 11.71 -38.74
N ASN A 208 4.27 10.74 -38.32
CA ASN A 208 4.82 9.67 -39.16
C ASN A 208 3.85 8.52 -39.44
N LEU A 209 2.76 8.40 -38.65
CA LEU A 209 1.80 7.28 -38.73
C LEU A 209 0.96 7.25 -40.02
N PHE A 210 0.78 8.41 -40.64
CA PHE A 210 0.08 8.53 -41.89
C PHE A 210 0.87 9.45 -42.81
N PRO A 211 0.96 9.18 -44.13
CA PRO A 211 1.54 10.13 -45.04
C PRO A 211 0.95 11.51 -44.77
N GLU A 212 1.78 12.54 -44.69
CA GLU A 212 1.44 13.94 -44.32
C GLU A 212 0.13 14.48 -44.93
N ARG A 213 -0.37 13.81 -45.97
CA ARG A 213 -1.58 14.14 -46.70
C ARG A 213 -2.88 13.92 -45.96
N TYR A 214 -2.91 13.02 -44.94
CA TYR A 214 -4.17 12.58 -44.34
C TYR A 214 -4.62 13.36 -43.09
N PHE A 215 -3.68 13.99 -42.38
CA PHE A 215 -4.01 14.59 -41.10
C PHE A 215 -3.41 15.97 -40.86
N LYS A 216 -3.24 16.78 -41.92
CA LYS A 216 -2.79 18.17 -41.76
C LYS A 216 -3.78 18.99 -40.95
N GLY A 217 -3.34 19.45 -39.78
CA GLY A 217 -3.86 20.60 -39.07
C GLY A 217 -5.09 20.37 -38.20
N GLY A 218 -4.91 19.92 -36.97
CA GLY A 218 -5.92 19.98 -35.94
C GLY A 218 -5.87 18.80 -34.98
N GLY A 219 -5.84 19.10 -33.69
CA GLY A 219 -5.88 18.06 -32.61
C GLY A 219 -7.25 17.41 -32.53
N PHE A 220 -7.28 16.17 -32.03
CA PHE A 220 -8.52 15.53 -31.61
C PHE A 220 -9.06 16.24 -30.38
N ARG A 221 -10.36 16.55 -30.37
CA ARG A 221 -11.04 17.08 -29.18
C ARG A 221 -11.42 15.93 -28.27
N ASP A 222 -11.08 16.09 -27.02
CA ASP A 222 -11.35 15.11 -26.00
C ASP A 222 -12.82 15.14 -25.59
N GLN A 223 -13.41 13.98 -25.52
CA GLN A 223 -14.73 13.80 -24.96
C GLN A 223 -14.63 13.25 -23.54
N LEU A 224 -15.62 13.60 -22.70
CA LEU A 224 -15.77 13.00 -21.40
C LEU A 224 -16.06 11.50 -21.52
N GLY A 225 -15.28 10.70 -20.83
CA GLY A 225 -15.47 9.27 -20.68
C GLY A 225 -15.81 8.88 -19.26
N LEU A 226 -16.33 7.68 -19.11
CA LEU A 226 -16.64 7.07 -17.81
C LEU A 226 -15.61 6.01 -17.47
N SER A 227 -15.36 5.87 -16.17
CA SER A 227 -14.57 4.76 -15.65
C SER A 227 -15.29 4.11 -14.47
N PHE A 228 -15.19 2.79 -14.42
CA PHE A 228 -15.68 1.96 -13.33
C PHE A 228 -14.58 0.99 -12.92
N GLY A 229 -14.34 0.80 -11.61
CA GLY A 229 -13.24 -0.03 -11.15
C GLY A 229 -13.48 -0.74 -9.83
N ILE A 230 -12.73 -1.82 -9.65
CA ILE A 230 -12.63 -2.59 -8.42
C ILE A 230 -11.19 -2.46 -7.91
N PRO A 231 -10.87 -1.39 -7.16
CA PRO A 231 -9.55 -1.23 -6.57
C PRO A 231 -9.31 -2.20 -5.42
N ALA A 232 -8.09 -2.70 -5.32
CA ALA A 232 -7.57 -3.45 -4.18
C ALA A 232 -6.34 -2.72 -3.63
N GLU A 233 -6.28 -2.55 -2.31
CA GLU A 233 -5.21 -1.80 -1.66
C GLU A 233 -4.66 -2.58 -0.46
N LEU A 234 -3.35 -2.77 -0.43
CA LEU A 234 -2.61 -3.33 0.68
C LEU A 234 -1.86 -2.21 1.40
N GLN A 235 -2.33 -1.84 2.59
CA GLN A 235 -1.66 -0.87 3.45
C GLN A 235 -0.54 -1.56 4.23
N VAL A 236 0.71 -1.18 3.97
CA VAL A 236 1.91 -1.70 4.61
C VAL A 236 2.43 -0.65 5.59
N GLY A 237 1.90 -0.66 6.81
CA GLY A 237 2.27 0.34 7.82
C GLY A 237 1.41 1.61 7.79
N LYS A 238 1.92 2.69 8.43
CA LYS A 238 1.14 3.93 8.63
C LYS A 238 1.01 4.77 7.36
N HIS A 239 2.08 4.87 6.60
CA HIS A 239 2.19 5.85 5.51
C HIS A 239 2.22 5.23 4.11
N LEU A 240 2.51 3.94 3.98
CA LEU A 240 2.72 3.29 2.69
C LEU A 240 1.58 2.33 2.37
N ALA A 241 1.13 2.34 1.11
CA ALA A 241 0.23 1.33 0.57
C ALA A 241 0.60 0.99 -0.88
N ILE A 242 0.22 -0.21 -1.30
CA ILE A 242 0.28 -0.67 -2.68
C ILE A 242 -1.16 -0.80 -3.14
N GLN A 243 -1.49 -0.19 -4.28
CA GLN A 243 -2.83 -0.26 -4.88
C GLN A 243 -2.75 -0.91 -6.25
N THR A 244 -3.68 -1.81 -6.51
CA THR A 244 -3.94 -2.43 -7.81
C THR A 244 -5.45 -2.49 -8.04
N GLY A 245 -5.90 -3.12 -9.11
CA GLY A 245 -7.33 -3.32 -9.37
C GLY A 245 -7.63 -3.56 -10.84
N LEU A 246 -8.92 -3.66 -11.13
CA LEU A 246 -9.45 -3.77 -12.49
C LEU A 246 -10.32 -2.56 -12.75
N HIS A 247 -10.01 -1.80 -13.79
CA HIS A 247 -10.75 -0.59 -14.16
C HIS A 247 -11.20 -0.66 -15.60
N LEU A 248 -12.50 -0.62 -15.83
CA LEU A 248 -13.09 -0.39 -17.14
C LEU A 248 -13.05 1.11 -17.42
N VAL A 249 -12.36 1.51 -18.48
CA VAL A 249 -12.19 2.92 -18.87
C VAL A 249 -12.70 3.10 -20.29
N GLN A 250 -13.71 3.94 -20.43
CA GLN A 250 -14.24 4.33 -21.73
C GLN A 250 -13.67 5.69 -22.11
N ARG A 251 -13.14 5.80 -23.33
CA ARG A 251 -12.58 7.01 -23.89
C ARG A 251 -13.14 7.25 -25.26
N SER A 252 -13.44 8.49 -25.55
CA SER A 252 -13.84 8.90 -26.89
C SER A 252 -13.07 10.16 -27.26
N THR A 253 -12.55 10.18 -28.46
CA THR A 253 -11.94 11.37 -29.07
C THR A 253 -12.65 11.69 -30.35
N LEU A 254 -12.88 12.97 -30.59
CA LEU A 254 -13.60 13.49 -31.73
C LEU A 254 -12.71 14.46 -32.51
N ARG A 255 -12.71 14.36 -33.81
CA ARG A 255 -12.09 15.34 -34.69
C ARG A 255 -13.12 15.81 -35.71
N ASP A 256 -13.37 17.11 -35.73
CA ASP A 256 -14.22 17.78 -36.73
C ASP A 256 -13.38 18.19 -37.93
N SER A 257 -13.95 18.10 -39.11
CA SER A 257 -13.41 18.64 -40.38
C SER A 257 -12.03 18.10 -40.75
N VAL A 258 -11.96 16.82 -41.09
CA VAL A 258 -10.74 16.20 -41.62
C VAL A 258 -10.76 16.27 -43.14
N ASN A 259 -9.74 16.96 -43.67
CA ASN A 259 -9.52 16.99 -45.11
C ASN A 259 -8.52 15.88 -45.48
N ILE A 260 -8.97 14.86 -46.18
CA ILE A 260 -8.13 13.77 -46.67
C ILE A 260 -7.90 14.05 -48.14
N ASN A 261 -6.73 14.62 -48.46
CA ASN A 261 -6.32 14.85 -49.86
C ASN A 261 -5.87 13.53 -50.48
N PHE A 262 -6.81 12.73 -50.93
CA PHE A 262 -6.57 11.77 -51.99
C PHE A 262 -6.72 12.46 -53.36
N THR A 263 -6.35 11.77 -54.38
CA THR A 263 -6.44 12.21 -55.81
C THR A 263 -7.86 12.66 -56.21
N TYR A 264 -8.84 12.50 -55.34
CA TYR A 264 -10.28 12.80 -55.55
C TYR A 264 -10.90 13.73 -54.50
N ASN A 265 -10.14 14.49 -53.71
CA ASN A 265 -10.67 15.47 -52.72
C ASN A 265 -11.75 14.90 -51.80
N GLU A 266 -11.48 13.79 -51.13
CA GLU A 266 -12.41 13.26 -50.16
C GLU A 266 -12.37 14.07 -48.86
N TYR A 267 -13.55 14.52 -48.38
CA TYR A 267 -13.71 15.27 -47.14
C TYR A 267 -14.54 14.46 -46.18
N PHE A 268 -14.07 14.34 -44.93
CA PHE A 268 -14.86 13.82 -43.84
C PHE A 268 -15.27 14.98 -42.92
N ASN A 269 -16.56 15.03 -42.57
CA ASN A 269 -17.07 16.01 -41.62
C ASN A 269 -16.58 15.73 -40.22
N GLN A 270 -16.50 14.46 -39.88
CA GLN A 270 -16.22 14.06 -38.53
C GLN A 270 -15.60 12.67 -38.43
N ILE A 271 -14.57 12.53 -37.58
CA ILE A 271 -13.98 11.26 -37.23
C ILE A 271 -14.09 11.08 -35.69
N LYS A 272 -14.67 10.01 -35.24
CA LYS A 272 -14.82 9.66 -33.83
C LYS A 272 -14.16 8.32 -33.55
N PHE A 273 -13.24 8.31 -32.59
CA PHE A 273 -12.69 7.10 -31.99
C PHE A 273 -13.39 6.85 -30.65
N SER A 274 -13.92 5.66 -30.44
CA SER A 274 -14.43 5.22 -29.17
C SER A 274 -13.69 3.96 -28.73
N LEU A 275 -13.00 4.05 -27.62
CA LEU A 275 -12.10 3.02 -27.12
C LEU A 275 -12.54 2.63 -25.71
N SER A 276 -12.59 1.33 -25.43
CA SER A 276 -12.81 0.81 -24.08
C SER A 276 -11.65 -0.09 -23.69
N TYR A 277 -11.10 0.14 -22.51
CA TYR A 277 -9.95 -0.59 -21.97
C TYR A 277 -10.28 -1.22 -20.62
N LEU A 278 -9.67 -2.36 -20.36
CA LEU A 278 -9.50 -2.90 -19.02
C LEU A 278 -8.09 -2.50 -18.54
N ASP A 279 -8.04 -1.54 -17.64
CA ASP A 279 -6.79 -1.04 -17.04
C ASP A 279 -6.48 -1.80 -15.74
N ILE A 280 -5.23 -2.25 -15.63
CA ILE A 280 -4.69 -2.91 -14.45
C ILE A 280 -3.53 -2.06 -13.92
N PRO A 281 -3.76 -1.18 -12.95
CA PRO A 281 -2.71 -0.36 -12.35
C PRO A 281 -1.92 -1.13 -11.29
N LEU A 282 -0.65 -0.75 -11.11
CA LEU A 282 0.17 -1.08 -9.96
C LEU A 282 0.79 0.20 -9.43
N LEU A 283 0.29 0.69 -8.30
CA LEU A 283 0.60 1.99 -7.74
C LEU A 283 1.18 1.86 -6.34
N VAL A 284 2.18 2.67 -6.06
CA VAL A 284 2.66 2.94 -4.70
C VAL A 284 2.02 4.23 -4.23
N GLN A 285 1.40 4.19 -3.06
CA GLN A 285 0.71 5.31 -2.45
C GLN A 285 1.42 5.70 -1.15
N TYR A 286 1.74 6.99 -1.00
CA TYR A 286 2.24 7.56 0.24
C TYR A 286 1.18 8.47 0.87
N ARG A 287 0.87 8.26 2.15
CA ARG A 287 -0.21 8.90 2.88
C ARG A 287 0.33 9.87 3.93
N PHE A 288 -0.35 10.99 4.07
CA PHE A 288 -0.06 12.03 5.03
C PHE A 288 -1.25 12.16 6.00
N GLY A 289 -1.00 12.65 7.19
CA GLY A 289 -2.07 13.09 8.10
C GLY A 289 -2.57 12.05 9.10
N SER A 290 -3.78 12.25 9.57
CA SER A 290 -4.41 11.48 10.64
C SER A 290 -5.33 10.39 10.11
N GLU A 291 -5.69 9.42 10.96
CA GLU A 291 -6.60 8.31 10.59
C GLU A 291 -7.99 8.73 10.10
N LYS A 292 -8.45 9.94 10.42
CA LYS A 292 -9.77 10.43 9.98
C LYS A 292 -9.77 10.96 8.55
N LEU A 293 -8.69 11.65 8.17
CA LEU A 293 -8.50 12.23 6.85
C LEU A 293 -7.04 12.04 6.44
N GLU A 294 -6.81 11.26 5.40
CA GLU A 294 -5.49 10.88 4.92
C GLU A 294 -5.29 11.36 3.48
N PRO A 295 -4.77 12.58 3.27
CA PRO A 295 -4.27 12.98 1.96
C PRO A 295 -3.17 12.02 1.50
N PHE A 296 -3.08 11.80 0.19
CA PHE A 296 -2.06 10.92 -0.37
C PHE A 296 -1.59 11.36 -1.74
N VAL A 297 -0.40 10.91 -2.08
CA VAL A 297 0.12 10.92 -3.45
C VAL A 297 0.33 9.47 -3.90
N GLN A 298 0.17 9.22 -5.19
CA GLN A 298 0.39 7.90 -5.76
C GLN A 298 1.10 8.00 -7.10
N VAL A 299 1.93 6.99 -7.38
CA VAL A 299 2.65 6.87 -8.64
C VAL A 299 2.84 5.40 -8.98
N GLY A 300 2.86 5.07 -10.25
CA GLY A 300 3.13 3.71 -10.70
C GLY A 300 2.90 3.53 -12.18
N VAL A 301 2.71 2.28 -12.53
CA VAL A 301 2.52 1.82 -13.90
C VAL A 301 1.13 1.22 -14.06
N GLN A 302 0.68 1.13 -15.31
CA GLN A 302 -0.54 0.40 -15.64
C GLN A 302 -0.42 -0.31 -16.96
N ILE A 303 -1.20 -1.37 -17.11
CA ILE A 303 -1.40 -2.10 -18.35
C ILE A 303 -2.85 -1.94 -18.76
N GLY A 304 -3.10 -1.49 -19.97
CA GLY A 304 -4.44 -1.38 -20.56
C GLY A 304 -4.65 -2.44 -21.63
N VAL A 305 -5.68 -3.28 -21.43
CA VAL A 305 -6.10 -4.28 -22.41
C VAL A 305 -7.32 -3.73 -23.13
N PRO A 306 -7.28 -3.56 -24.45
CA PRO A 306 -8.41 -3.04 -25.21
C PRO A 306 -9.54 -4.09 -25.28
N LEU A 307 -10.76 -3.68 -24.93
CA LEU A 307 -11.95 -4.52 -24.98
C LEU A 307 -12.82 -4.22 -26.20
N SER A 308 -12.95 -2.96 -26.56
CA SER A 308 -13.76 -2.52 -27.68
C SER A 308 -13.15 -1.32 -28.37
N ARG A 309 -13.30 -1.26 -29.67
CA ARG A 309 -12.80 -0.19 -30.54
C ARG A 309 -13.83 0.08 -31.61
N LYS A 310 -14.26 1.31 -31.66
CA LYS A 310 -15.18 1.76 -32.71
C LYS A 310 -14.56 2.99 -33.36
N PHE A 311 -14.41 2.90 -34.66
CA PHE A 311 -14.08 4.01 -35.51
C PHE A 311 -15.35 4.40 -36.26
N ILE A 312 -15.79 5.64 -36.14
CA ILE A 312 -16.98 6.15 -36.80
C ILE A 312 -16.50 7.35 -37.61
N HIS A 313 -16.74 7.31 -38.91
CA HIS A 313 -16.52 8.42 -39.80
C HIS A 313 -17.86 8.85 -40.41
N THR A 314 -18.03 10.14 -40.59
CA THR A 314 -19.19 10.71 -41.26
C THR A 314 -18.67 11.36 -42.55
N PRO A 315 -18.93 10.78 -43.72
CA PRO A 315 -18.50 11.38 -44.99
C PRO A 315 -19.23 12.70 -45.22
N TYR A 316 -18.59 13.64 -45.94
CA TYR A 316 -19.24 14.88 -46.34
C TYR A 316 -20.34 14.64 -47.38
N ASP A 317 -20.11 13.66 -48.28
CA ASP A 317 -21.08 13.19 -49.24
C ASP A 317 -21.61 11.80 -48.86
N PRO A 318 -22.89 11.66 -48.53
CA PRO A 318 -23.47 10.38 -48.15
C PRO A 318 -23.42 9.31 -49.25
N SER A 319 -23.20 9.71 -50.53
CA SER A 319 -23.07 8.77 -51.62
C SER A 319 -21.70 8.06 -51.69
N LEU A 320 -20.75 8.53 -50.89
CA LEU A 320 -19.40 7.99 -50.75
C LEU A 320 -19.25 7.10 -49.49
N ASP A 321 -20.23 6.29 -49.21
CA ASP A 321 -20.19 5.36 -48.08
C ASP A 321 -19.17 4.24 -48.35
N TYR A 322 -17.93 4.49 -47.97
CA TYR A 322 -16.87 3.50 -47.97
C TYR A 322 -16.97 2.70 -46.68
N ASP A 323 -17.61 1.56 -46.72
CA ASP A 323 -17.61 0.54 -45.66
C ASP A 323 -16.21 -0.12 -45.60
N THR A 324 -15.16 0.67 -45.44
CA THR A 324 -13.82 0.16 -45.19
C THR A 324 -13.66 -0.03 -43.68
N PRO A 325 -13.72 -1.27 -43.19
CA PRO A 325 -13.39 -1.53 -41.80
C PRO A 325 -11.90 -1.23 -41.63
N PHE A 326 -11.59 -0.04 -41.11
CA PHE A 326 -10.26 0.19 -40.55
C PHE A 326 -10.11 -0.75 -39.36
N HIS A 327 -9.44 -1.86 -39.57
CA HIS A 327 -9.03 -2.75 -38.49
C HIS A 327 -7.99 -2.02 -37.62
N VAL A 328 -8.49 -1.26 -36.65
CA VAL A 328 -7.64 -0.60 -35.67
C VAL A 328 -7.11 -1.68 -34.71
N PHE A 329 -5.86 -1.82 -34.72
CA PHE A 329 -4.91 -2.80 -34.22
C PHE A 329 -5.05 -3.29 -32.77
N HIS A 330 -4.56 -4.50 -32.52
CA HIS A 330 -4.42 -5.10 -31.19
C HIS A 330 -3.21 -4.49 -30.48
N VAL A 331 -3.43 -3.62 -29.51
CA VAL A 331 -2.31 -3.03 -28.80
C VAL A 331 -2.60 -2.99 -27.30
N MET A 332 -1.76 -3.71 -26.54
CA MET A 332 -1.68 -3.51 -25.10
C MET A 332 -1.07 -2.10 -24.86
N GLY A 333 -1.80 -1.25 -24.16
CA GLY A 333 -1.28 0.02 -23.70
C GLY A 333 -0.51 -0.15 -22.41
N THR A 334 0.75 0.27 -22.34
CA THR A 334 1.44 0.49 -21.08
C THR A 334 1.42 1.98 -20.75
N GLY A 335 1.34 2.30 -19.46
CA GLY A 335 1.25 3.71 -19.07
C GLY A 335 1.90 4.01 -17.74
N LEU A 336 2.28 5.27 -17.57
CA LEU A 336 2.65 5.84 -16.29
C LEU A 336 1.42 6.52 -15.71
N ARG A 337 1.20 6.34 -14.41
CA ARG A 337 0.08 6.92 -13.67
C ARG A 337 0.59 7.63 -12.44
N ALA A 338 0.19 8.89 -12.27
CA ALA A 338 0.47 9.69 -11.09
C ALA A 338 -0.81 10.38 -10.61
N GLY A 339 -0.98 10.52 -9.30
CA GLY A 339 -2.20 11.13 -8.77
C GLY A 339 -2.05 11.62 -7.35
N ILE A 340 -3.02 12.43 -6.96
CA ILE A 340 -3.20 12.94 -5.61
C ILE A 340 -4.64 12.65 -5.18
N GLY A 341 -4.84 12.43 -3.90
CA GLY A 341 -6.19 12.15 -3.41
C GLY A 341 -6.30 12.27 -1.91
N VAL A 342 -7.47 11.90 -1.43
CA VAL A 342 -7.79 11.88 -0.02
C VAL A 342 -8.62 10.65 0.32
N ASN A 343 -8.26 9.97 1.41
CA ASN A 343 -9.06 8.95 2.05
C ASN A 343 -9.74 9.55 3.27
N LYS A 344 -11.03 9.33 3.43
CA LYS A 344 -11.80 9.67 4.62
C LYS A 344 -12.32 8.39 5.26
N SER A 345 -11.86 8.08 6.47
CA SER A 345 -12.37 6.94 7.23
C SER A 345 -13.80 7.22 7.66
N LEU A 346 -14.75 6.37 7.26
CA LEU A 346 -16.15 6.42 7.67
C LEU A 346 -16.35 5.63 8.96
N ASN A 347 -15.68 4.48 9.05
CA ASN A 347 -15.63 3.63 10.23
C ASN A 347 -14.34 2.76 10.17
N PRO A 348 -14.01 1.92 11.19
CA PRO A 348 -12.80 1.10 11.18
C PRO A 348 -12.68 0.10 10.02
N LYS A 349 -13.80 -0.19 9.34
CA LYS A 349 -13.86 -1.14 8.20
C LYS A 349 -14.06 -0.48 6.85
N MET A 350 -14.42 0.81 6.80
CA MET A 350 -14.81 1.48 5.56
C MET A 350 -14.14 2.84 5.42
N LYS A 351 -13.69 3.15 4.22
CA LYS A 351 -13.19 4.48 3.84
C LYS A 351 -13.74 4.92 2.49
N LEU A 352 -13.99 6.22 2.37
CA LEU A 352 -14.24 6.91 1.11
C LEU A 352 -12.91 7.37 0.53
N GLN A 353 -12.68 7.17 -0.75
CA GLN A 353 -11.51 7.64 -1.48
C GLN A 353 -11.94 8.60 -2.59
N LEU A 354 -11.28 9.73 -2.70
CA LEU A 354 -11.37 10.65 -3.83
C LEU A 354 -9.98 10.84 -4.39
N VAL A 355 -9.81 10.70 -5.72
CA VAL A 355 -8.51 10.80 -6.36
C VAL A 355 -8.60 11.49 -7.71
N GLY A 356 -7.70 12.46 -7.93
CA GLY A 356 -7.40 13.05 -9.22
C GLY A 356 -6.07 12.48 -9.74
N GLN A 357 -6.02 12.04 -10.99
CA GLN A 357 -4.87 11.36 -11.53
C GLN A 357 -4.63 11.70 -12.98
N TYR A 358 -3.37 11.73 -13.36
CA TYR A 358 -2.89 11.87 -14.72
C TYR A 358 -2.28 10.55 -15.17
N ILE A 359 -2.65 10.13 -16.36
CA ILE A 359 -2.23 8.87 -16.95
C ILE A 359 -1.66 9.19 -18.32
N ARG A 360 -0.46 8.70 -18.58
CA ARG A 360 0.15 8.78 -19.90
C ARG A 360 0.34 7.37 -20.43
N TYR A 361 -0.33 7.05 -21.50
CA TYR A 361 -0.16 5.77 -22.20
C TYR A 361 0.84 5.92 -23.32
N SER A 362 1.65 4.89 -23.48
CA SER A 362 2.44 4.64 -24.65
C SER A 362 1.93 3.33 -25.25
N THR A 363 1.44 3.38 -26.45
CA THR A 363 0.91 2.21 -27.14
C THR A 363 1.89 1.81 -28.22
N PHE A 364 2.27 0.53 -28.23
CA PHE A 364 3.05 -0.05 -29.31
C PHE A 364 2.10 -0.72 -30.31
N PHE A 365 2.30 -0.48 -31.60
CA PHE A 365 1.55 -1.15 -32.65
C PHE A 365 2.26 -2.44 -33.06
N GLU A 366 1.50 -3.53 -33.14
CA GLU A 366 1.95 -4.76 -33.74
C GLU A 366 1.40 -4.83 -35.18
N HIS A 367 2.28 -5.06 -36.14
CA HIS A 367 1.96 -4.97 -37.57
C HIS A 367 0.94 -5.97 -38.06
N THR A 368 -0.06 -5.48 -38.79
CA THR A 368 -0.84 -6.32 -39.69
C THR A 368 -1.14 -5.68 -41.05
N ILE A 369 -0.61 -4.49 -41.32
CA ILE A 369 -0.79 -3.85 -42.64
C ILE A 369 0.58 -3.44 -43.22
N PRO A 370 0.90 -3.83 -44.48
CA PRO A 370 2.20 -3.55 -45.10
C PRO A 370 2.53 -2.07 -45.34
N ALA A 371 1.58 -1.17 -45.07
CA ALA A 371 1.72 0.27 -45.30
C ALA A 371 2.17 1.07 -44.05
N PHE A 372 2.31 0.45 -42.88
CA PHE A 372 2.75 1.14 -41.69
C PHE A 372 4.21 0.81 -41.39
N ILE A 373 4.99 1.85 -41.14
CA ILE A 373 6.40 1.73 -40.80
C ILE A 373 6.54 1.27 -39.35
N ASP A 374 7.47 0.35 -39.10
CA ASP A 374 7.82 -0.18 -37.77
C ASP A 374 8.13 0.95 -36.79
N GLY A 375 7.43 0.99 -35.65
CA GLY A 375 7.79 1.83 -34.49
C GLY A 375 6.90 3.04 -34.21
N ASP A 376 5.78 3.17 -34.88
CA ASP A 376 4.86 4.28 -34.66
C ASP A 376 4.15 4.17 -33.29
N GLN A 377 4.17 5.25 -32.52
CA GLN A 377 3.59 5.33 -31.18
C GLN A 377 2.40 6.28 -31.14
N ILE A 378 1.27 5.82 -30.63
CA ILE A 378 0.20 6.72 -30.21
C ILE A 378 0.41 7.07 -28.73
N ASN A 379 0.66 8.34 -28.48
CA ASN A 379 0.74 8.88 -27.14
C ASN A 379 -0.65 9.40 -26.73
N SER A 380 -1.21 8.84 -25.67
CA SER A 380 -2.48 9.30 -25.10
C SER A 380 -2.26 9.76 -23.67
N SER A 381 -2.76 10.94 -23.36
CA SER A 381 -2.76 11.49 -22.00
C SER A 381 -4.20 11.56 -21.49
N VAL A 382 -4.42 11.15 -20.26
CA VAL A 382 -5.76 11.14 -19.63
C VAL A 382 -5.70 11.77 -18.26
N PHE A 383 -6.58 12.73 -18.04
CA PHE A 383 -6.91 13.21 -16.71
C PHE A 383 -8.16 12.51 -16.22
N GLN A 384 -8.13 11.96 -15.01
CA GLN A 384 -9.25 11.24 -14.42
C GLN A 384 -9.51 11.72 -12.99
N ILE A 385 -10.79 11.97 -12.67
CA ILE A 385 -11.24 12.18 -11.30
C ILE A 385 -12.16 11.01 -10.95
N SER A 386 -11.90 10.36 -9.82
CA SER A 386 -12.69 9.21 -9.38
C SER A 386 -12.95 9.22 -7.90
N GLY A 387 -14.14 8.73 -7.52
CA GLY A 387 -14.57 8.52 -6.16
C GLY A 387 -14.90 7.04 -5.93
N GLY A 388 -14.60 6.53 -4.75
CA GLY A 388 -14.83 5.13 -4.45
C GLY A 388 -15.02 4.86 -2.97
N LEU A 389 -15.65 3.71 -2.68
CA LEU A 389 -15.84 3.19 -1.34
C LEU A 389 -15.02 1.91 -1.20
N MET A 390 -14.23 1.83 -0.15
CA MET A 390 -13.32 0.71 0.10
C MET A 390 -13.64 0.07 1.45
N TRP A 391 -13.67 -1.26 1.48
CA TRP A 391 -13.94 -2.08 2.65
C TRP A 391 -12.70 -2.84 3.07
N ARG A 392 -12.42 -2.85 4.36
CA ARG A 392 -11.36 -3.65 4.94
C ARG A 392 -11.77 -5.13 4.98
N MET A 393 -10.95 -5.99 4.35
CA MET A 393 -11.23 -7.43 4.19
C MET A 393 -10.66 -8.27 5.34
N ASN A 394 -9.58 -7.82 5.98
CA ASN A 394 -8.97 -8.54 7.10
C ASN A 394 -9.34 -7.88 8.44
N LYS A 395 -9.44 -8.73 9.48
CA LYS A 395 -9.70 -8.31 10.86
C LYS A 395 -8.50 -7.59 11.48
#